data_50fbc935a09d0c9621f3c1b5fad9cb30
#
_entry.id   50fbc935a09d0c9621f3c1b5fad9cb30
#
_cell.length_a   1.000
_cell.length_b   1.000
_cell.length_c   1.000
_cell.angle_alpha   90.00
_cell.angle_beta   90.00
_cell.angle_gamma   90.00
#
_symmetry.space_group_name_H-M   'P 1'
#
loop_
_entity.id
_entity.type
_entity.pdbx_description
1 polymer ?
#
loop_
_entity_poly.entity_id
_entity_poly.type
_entity_poly.pdbx_seq_one_letter_code
_entity_poly.pdbx_strand_id
1 'polypeptide(L)'
;MKEITYAQAINEAISEEMRRDENVFMMGEDIGLYCGAFGVSRGMIQEFGGDRIMDTPIAEQAYVGAGVGAAMCGMRPIVELMFSDFMCVCFDELVNEAAKLRFMFGGKVKVPMVMRTASGAGTGAAAQHSQSLEACLAHFPGLKVVIPSTPYDAKGLLKTAIRDDNPVMFLEQKTLYRTKGMVPEEEYSIPLGQADIKLAGSDCTVVTYGRMVNTCLTCLLYTSDAADDRISV
;
A
#
# COMPACT_ATOMS: atom_id res chain seq x y z
N MET A 1 -12.81 16.20 9.34
CA MET A 1 -11.87 16.12 8.18
C MET A 1 -10.63 16.89 8.54
N LYS A 2 -9.45 16.31 8.33
CA LYS A 2 -8.13 16.96 8.50
C LYS A 2 -7.29 16.79 7.23
N GLU A 3 -6.41 17.75 6.96
CA GLU A 3 -5.47 17.64 5.84
C GLU A 3 -4.19 16.97 6.32
N ILE A 4 -3.84 15.83 5.74
CA ILE A 4 -2.61 15.09 6.04
C ILE A 4 -1.92 14.64 4.76
N THR A 5 -0.63 14.29 4.85
CA THR A 5 0.10 13.71 3.75
C THR A 5 -0.27 12.23 3.56
N TYR A 6 0.00 11.70 2.37
CA TYR A 6 -0.18 10.28 2.06
C TYR A 6 0.63 9.38 3.02
N ALA A 7 1.89 9.74 3.35
CA ALA A 7 2.69 9.02 4.34
C ALA A 7 2.05 9.03 5.74
N GLN A 8 1.50 10.18 6.16
CA GLN A 8 0.78 10.28 7.44
C GLN A 8 -0.50 9.45 7.45
N ALA A 9 -1.22 9.39 6.32
CA ALA A 9 -2.42 8.57 6.19
C ALA A 9 -2.14 7.08 6.37
N ILE A 10 -1.02 6.60 5.81
CA ILE A 10 -0.54 5.22 6.01
C ILE A 10 -0.13 4.98 7.46
N ASN A 11 0.67 5.88 8.05
CA ASN A 11 1.05 5.79 9.46
C ASN A 11 -0.16 5.67 10.38
N GLU A 12 -1.16 6.55 10.19
CA GLU A 12 -2.40 6.52 10.97
C GLU A 12 -3.18 5.21 10.79
N ALA A 13 -3.29 4.71 9.54
CA ALA A 13 -3.96 3.45 9.28
C ALA A 13 -3.33 2.30 10.06
N ILE A 14 -2.00 2.17 10.01
CA ILE A 14 -1.27 1.14 10.72
C ILE A 14 -1.41 1.31 12.23
N SER A 15 -1.19 2.52 12.74
CA SER A 15 -1.27 2.80 14.18
C SER A 15 -2.66 2.52 14.76
N GLU A 16 -3.72 2.90 14.04
CA GLU A 16 -5.09 2.62 14.44
C GLU A 16 -5.38 1.11 14.48
N GLU A 17 -4.93 0.35 13.47
CA GLU A 17 -5.10 -1.11 13.46
C GLU A 17 -4.26 -1.82 14.53
N MET A 18 -3.05 -1.35 14.81
CA MET A 18 -2.22 -1.88 15.90
C MET A 18 -2.82 -1.62 17.28
N ARG A 19 -3.51 -0.47 17.49
CA ARG A 19 -4.26 -0.21 18.74
C ARG A 19 -5.50 -1.08 18.84
N ARG A 20 -6.15 -1.39 17.73
CA ARG A 20 -7.37 -2.20 17.66
C ARG A 20 -7.11 -3.69 17.90
N ASP A 21 -5.99 -4.22 17.40
CA ASP A 21 -5.70 -5.65 17.39
C ASP A 21 -4.23 -5.89 17.77
N GLU A 22 -4.02 -6.63 18.87
CA GLU A 22 -2.69 -6.94 19.38
C GLU A 22 -1.88 -7.88 18.46
N ASN A 23 -2.55 -8.62 17.56
CA ASN A 23 -1.89 -9.48 16.59
C ASN A 23 -1.31 -8.73 15.41
N VAL A 24 -1.64 -7.45 15.21
CA VAL A 24 -1.07 -6.61 14.15
C VAL A 24 0.32 -6.14 14.59
N PHE A 25 1.32 -6.42 13.80
CA PHE A 25 2.70 -5.94 13.99
C PHE A 25 3.33 -5.59 12.65
N MET A 26 4.42 -4.83 12.68
CA MET A 26 5.14 -4.41 11.48
C MET A 26 6.59 -4.90 11.54
N MET A 27 7.10 -5.39 10.42
CA MET A 27 8.50 -5.79 10.26
C MET A 27 9.04 -5.34 8.91
N GLY A 28 10.33 -5.07 8.86
CA GLY A 28 11.02 -4.62 7.64
C GLY A 28 12.36 -3.97 7.96
N GLU A 29 13.05 -3.54 6.92
CA GLU A 29 14.37 -2.91 7.05
C GLU A 29 14.25 -1.46 7.51
N ASP A 30 14.99 -1.09 8.55
CA ASP A 30 15.10 0.28 9.07
C ASP A 30 13.77 0.95 9.44
N ILE A 31 12.73 0.19 9.74
CA ILE A 31 11.40 0.72 10.04
C ILE A 31 11.26 1.25 11.48
N GLY A 32 12.13 0.83 12.39
CA GLY A 32 12.13 1.21 13.80
C GLY A 32 12.66 2.62 14.02
N LEU A 33 13.91 2.75 14.40
CA LEU A 33 14.52 4.05 14.74
C LEU A 33 14.66 4.97 13.51
N TYR A 34 14.93 4.41 12.34
CA TYR A 34 15.10 5.17 11.10
C TYR A 34 13.77 5.60 10.47
N CYS A 35 12.67 4.96 10.88
CA CYS A 35 11.29 5.23 10.44
C CYS A 35 11.02 4.89 8.97
N GLY A 36 11.78 3.97 8.38
CA GLY A 36 11.66 3.56 6.98
C GLY A 36 12.17 4.60 5.98
N ALA A 37 12.36 4.19 4.73
CA ALA A 37 12.92 5.03 3.68
C ALA A 37 12.11 6.32 3.41
N PHE A 38 10.83 6.33 3.70
CA PHE A 38 9.91 7.44 3.44
C PHE A 38 9.25 8.01 4.71
N GLY A 39 9.73 7.60 5.90
CA GLY A 39 9.27 8.11 7.18
C GLY A 39 7.84 7.69 7.57
N VAL A 40 7.34 6.60 7.00
CA VAL A 40 5.97 6.12 7.25
C VAL A 40 5.80 5.64 8.69
N SER A 41 6.77 4.93 9.25
CA SER A 41 6.71 4.37 10.62
C SER A 41 7.13 5.34 11.74
N ARG A 42 7.22 6.64 11.43
CA ARG A 42 7.64 7.66 12.40
C ARG A 42 6.79 7.65 13.67
N GLY A 43 7.43 7.55 14.83
CA GLY A 43 6.78 7.54 16.15
C GLY A 43 6.20 6.18 16.56
N MET A 44 6.15 5.21 15.67
CA MET A 44 5.49 3.93 15.96
C MET A 44 6.28 3.08 16.95
N ILE A 45 7.61 3.04 16.84
CA ILE A 45 8.43 2.26 17.79
C ILE A 45 8.33 2.79 19.23
N GLN A 46 8.14 4.10 19.38
CA GLN A 46 7.96 4.73 20.70
C GLN A 46 6.60 4.36 21.32
N GLU A 47 5.59 4.17 20.50
CA GLU A 47 4.23 3.85 20.94
C GLU A 47 4.04 2.33 21.18
N PHE A 48 4.51 1.50 20.24
CA PHE A 48 4.21 0.07 20.22
C PHE A 48 5.34 -0.83 20.68
N GLY A 49 6.56 -0.28 20.81
CA GLY A 49 7.75 -1.05 21.23
C GLY A 49 8.37 -1.89 20.11
N GLY A 50 9.59 -2.38 20.36
CA GLY A 50 10.36 -3.17 19.40
C GLY A 50 9.80 -4.55 19.10
N ASP A 51 8.96 -5.09 19.98
CA ASP A 51 8.31 -6.39 19.75
C ASP A 51 7.20 -6.32 18.70
N ARG A 52 6.70 -5.12 18.41
CA ARG A 52 5.64 -4.89 17.41
C ARG A 52 6.08 -4.03 16.24
N ILE A 53 7.22 -3.33 16.33
CA ILE A 53 7.89 -2.61 15.24
C ILE A 53 9.30 -3.18 15.15
N MET A 54 9.50 -4.14 14.27
CA MET A 54 10.68 -5.00 14.25
C MET A 54 11.59 -4.64 13.08
N ASP A 55 12.77 -4.09 13.39
CA ASP A 55 13.83 -3.96 12.38
C ASP A 55 14.38 -5.34 12.01
N THR A 56 14.53 -5.59 10.72
CA THR A 56 15.08 -6.84 10.18
C THR A 56 16.43 -6.57 9.52
N PRO A 57 17.31 -7.59 9.42
CA PRO A 57 18.44 -7.54 8.49
C PRO A 57 17.97 -7.37 7.05
N ILE A 58 18.86 -6.91 6.15
CA ILE A 58 18.62 -6.89 4.70
C ILE A 58 18.63 -8.33 4.19
N ALA A 59 17.47 -8.97 4.21
CA ALA A 59 17.25 -10.36 3.82
C ALA A 59 15.77 -10.56 3.49
N GLU A 60 15.32 -9.99 2.38
CA GLU A 60 13.91 -9.86 2.00
C GLU A 60 13.20 -11.22 1.95
N GLN A 61 13.87 -12.24 1.44
CA GLN A 61 13.37 -13.62 1.44
C GLN A 61 13.06 -14.10 2.86
N ALA A 62 13.97 -13.85 3.80
CA ALA A 62 13.83 -14.34 5.17
C ALA A 62 12.69 -13.64 5.92
N TYR A 63 12.61 -12.30 5.88
CA TYR A 63 11.58 -11.62 6.65
C TYR A 63 10.20 -11.66 6.01
N VAL A 64 10.10 -11.71 4.67
CA VAL A 64 8.81 -11.96 4.00
C VAL A 64 8.30 -13.35 4.32
N GLY A 65 9.15 -14.38 4.24
CA GLY A 65 8.80 -15.75 4.65
C GLY A 65 8.41 -15.86 6.12
N ALA A 66 9.12 -15.13 7.02
CA ALA A 66 8.74 -15.05 8.42
C ALA A 66 7.34 -14.42 8.60
N GLY A 67 7.02 -13.37 7.81
CA GLY A 67 5.70 -12.76 7.77
C GLY A 67 4.61 -13.74 7.35
N VAL A 68 4.85 -14.54 6.31
CA VAL A 68 3.92 -15.61 5.88
C VAL A 68 3.69 -16.61 7.00
N GLY A 69 4.76 -17.08 7.64
CA GLY A 69 4.69 -18.04 8.76
C GLY A 69 3.93 -17.48 9.96
N ALA A 70 4.18 -16.23 10.34
CA ALA A 70 3.47 -15.54 11.40
C ALA A 70 1.97 -15.41 11.11
N ALA A 71 1.62 -15.07 9.86
CA ALA A 71 0.22 -15.00 9.41
C ALA A 71 -0.49 -16.35 9.52
N MET A 72 0.17 -17.44 9.14
CA MET A 72 -0.37 -18.80 9.29
C MET A 72 -0.60 -19.19 10.75
N CYS A 73 0.17 -18.61 11.68
CA CYS A 73 0.03 -18.81 13.13
C CYS A 73 -1.02 -17.89 13.78
N GLY A 74 -1.74 -17.08 13.00
CA GLY A 74 -2.83 -16.24 13.49
C GLY A 74 -2.45 -14.79 13.76
N MET A 75 -1.19 -14.39 13.52
CA MET A 75 -0.78 -12.98 13.57
C MET A 75 -1.21 -12.23 12.29
N ARG A 76 -1.15 -10.90 12.33
CA ARG A 76 -1.44 -10.03 11.19
C ARG A 76 -0.22 -9.16 10.86
N PRO A 77 0.81 -9.72 10.21
CA PRO A 77 2.01 -8.99 9.88
C PRO A 77 1.79 -7.97 8.77
N ILE A 78 2.36 -6.79 8.99
CA ILE A 78 2.58 -5.78 7.95
C ILE A 78 4.07 -5.83 7.63
N VAL A 79 4.41 -6.37 6.47
CA VAL A 79 5.80 -6.51 6.01
C VAL A 79 6.13 -5.35 5.10
N GLU A 80 7.09 -4.50 5.47
CA GLU A 80 7.58 -3.44 4.60
C GLU A 80 8.76 -3.95 3.77
N LEU A 81 8.54 -4.11 2.47
CA LEU A 81 9.58 -4.29 1.48
C LEU A 81 10.02 -2.91 1.00
N MET A 82 11.28 -2.56 1.16
CA MET A 82 11.77 -1.19 0.99
C MET A 82 11.45 -0.59 -0.39
N PHE A 83 11.62 -1.38 -1.47
CA PHE A 83 11.21 -1.03 -2.84
C PHE A 83 10.58 -2.25 -3.54
N SER A 84 9.57 -2.03 -4.37
CA SER A 84 8.91 -3.09 -5.14
C SER A 84 9.88 -3.86 -6.04
N ASP A 85 10.96 -3.23 -6.44
CA ASP A 85 12.04 -3.82 -7.25
C ASP A 85 12.65 -5.05 -6.56
N PHE A 86 12.71 -5.06 -5.24
CA PHE A 86 13.27 -6.16 -4.44
C PHE A 86 12.30 -7.32 -4.21
N MET A 87 11.06 -7.22 -4.70
CA MET A 87 10.15 -8.37 -4.65
C MET A 87 10.71 -9.60 -5.38
N CYS A 88 11.61 -9.38 -6.35
CA CYS A 88 12.27 -10.49 -7.05
C CYS A 88 13.16 -11.34 -6.12
N VAL A 89 13.66 -10.78 -5.01
CA VAL A 89 14.45 -11.50 -4.01
C VAL A 89 13.57 -12.43 -3.16
N CYS A 90 12.33 -12.02 -2.88
CA CYS A 90 11.35 -12.76 -2.06
C CYS A 90 10.14 -13.26 -2.87
N PHE A 91 10.34 -13.49 -4.17
CA PHE A 91 9.24 -13.79 -5.08
C PHE A 91 8.58 -15.14 -4.78
N ASP A 92 9.35 -16.14 -4.36
CA ASP A 92 8.86 -17.46 -3.97
C ASP A 92 7.90 -17.36 -2.77
N GLU A 93 8.30 -16.63 -1.74
CA GLU A 93 7.49 -16.41 -0.54
C GLU A 93 6.15 -15.72 -0.84
N LEU A 94 6.12 -14.88 -1.86
CA LEU A 94 4.90 -14.18 -2.29
C LEU A 94 4.00 -15.07 -3.13
N VAL A 95 4.54 -15.69 -4.19
CA VAL A 95 3.72 -16.34 -5.22
C VAL A 95 3.48 -17.83 -5.00
N ASN A 96 4.38 -18.54 -4.33
CA ASN A 96 4.24 -19.94 -4.01
C ASN A 96 3.76 -20.15 -2.57
N GLU A 97 4.22 -19.34 -1.62
CA GLU A 97 3.81 -19.47 -0.24
C GLU A 97 2.55 -18.62 0.06
N ALA A 98 2.66 -17.30 0.17
CA ALA A 98 1.53 -16.45 0.58
C ALA A 98 0.28 -16.67 -0.30
N ALA A 99 0.45 -16.70 -1.63
CA ALA A 99 -0.66 -16.83 -2.57
C ALA A 99 -1.33 -18.20 -2.55
N LYS A 100 -0.60 -19.30 -2.25
CA LYS A 100 -1.06 -20.67 -2.48
C LYS A 100 -1.41 -21.44 -1.20
N LEU A 101 -0.81 -21.10 -0.05
CA LEU A 101 -0.96 -21.88 1.18
C LEU A 101 -2.42 -22.07 1.59
N ARG A 102 -3.26 -21.03 1.48
CA ARG A 102 -4.68 -21.18 1.79
C ARG A 102 -5.37 -22.25 0.92
N PHE A 103 -5.06 -22.28 -0.37
CA PHE A 103 -5.59 -23.30 -1.30
C PHE A 103 -5.01 -24.68 -0.99
N MET A 104 -3.69 -24.77 -0.80
CA MET A 104 -3.00 -26.04 -0.54
C MET A 104 -3.49 -26.72 0.75
N PHE A 105 -3.85 -25.94 1.76
CA PHE A 105 -4.41 -26.44 3.03
C PHE A 105 -5.95 -26.56 3.01
N GLY A 106 -6.58 -26.53 1.83
CA GLY A 106 -8.02 -26.69 1.69
C GLY A 106 -8.85 -25.62 2.40
N GLY A 107 -8.35 -24.40 2.47
CA GLY A 107 -9.02 -23.26 3.11
C GLY A 107 -8.91 -23.22 4.65
N LYS A 108 -8.25 -24.20 5.27
CA LYS A 108 -8.11 -24.27 6.75
C LYS A 108 -7.12 -23.25 7.32
N VAL A 109 -6.17 -22.82 6.51
CA VAL A 109 -5.17 -21.82 6.87
C VAL A 109 -5.54 -20.49 6.23
N LYS A 110 -5.35 -19.40 6.98
CA LYS A 110 -5.44 -18.03 6.50
C LYS A 110 -4.03 -17.46 6.39
N VAL A 111 -3.83 -16.48 5.50
CA VAL A 111 -2.58 -15.75 5.38
C VAL A 111 -2.88 -14.24 5.40
N PRO A 112 -3.29 -13.69 6.56
CA PRO A 112 -3.65 -12.28 6.72
C PRO A 112 -2.39 -11.40 6.78
N MET A 113 -1.64 -11.33 5.70
CA MET A 113 -0.42 -10.55 5.59
C MET A 113 -0.63 -9.38 4.63
N VAL A 114 -0.13 -8.21 5.01
CA VAL A 114 0.02 -7.09 4.10
C VAL A 114 1.49 -6.89 3.79
N MET A 115 1.89 -7.01 2.52
CA MET A 115 3.19 -6.52 2.07
C MET A 115 3.02 -5.09 1.55
N ARG A 116 3.65 -4.13 2.22
CA ARG A 116 3.74 -2.74 1.77
C ARG A 116 5.05 -2.53 1.05
N THR A 117 5.03 -1.78 -0.03
CA THR A 117 6.26 -1.45 -0.76
C THR A 117 6.15 -0.16 -1.54
N ALA A 118 7.27 0.58 -1.61
CA ALA A 118 7.41 1.76 -2.45
C ALA A 118 7.62 1.36 -3.92
N SER A 119 6.84 1.94 -4.82
CA SER A 119 6.79 1.53 -6.23
C SER A 119 6.87 2.74 -7.18
N GLY A 120 7.19 2.49 -8.44
CA GLY A 120 7.15 3.46 -9.53
C GLY A 120 8.38 4.36 -9.68
N ALA A 121 8.45 5.05 -10.78
CA ALA A 121 9.51 6.01 -11.11
C ALA A 121 9.21 7.44 -10.61
N GLY A 122 10.12 8.38 -10.89
CA GLY A 122 9.89 9.82 -10.67
C GLY A 122 10.71 10.44 -9.55
N THR A 123 11.57 9.66 -8.87
CA THR A 123 12.45 10.17 -7.78
C THR A 123 13.94 10.22 -8.18
N GLY A 124 14.29 9.80 -9.39
CA GLY A 124 15.69 9.77 -9.84
C GLY A 124 16.55 8.67 -9.20
N ALA A 125 15.92 7.64 -8.63
CA ALA A 125 16.60 6.57 -7.89
C ALA A 125 17.20 5.45 -8.77
N ALA A 126 17.36 5.68 -10.07
CA ALA A 126 17.89 4.77 -11.08
C ALA A 126 17.07 3.48 -11.30
N ALA A 127 17.63 2.52 -12.03
CA ALA A 127 16.88 1.39 -12.60
C ALA A 127 16.27 0.44 -11.58
N GLN A 128 17.00 0.11 -10.51
CA GLN A 128 16.60 -0.88 -9.50
C GLN A 128 15.70 -0.31 -8.40
N HIS A 129 15.25 0.92 -8.54
CA HIS A 129 14.37 1.60 -7.58
C HIS A 129 13.26 2.37 -8.29
N SER A 130 12.90 2.01 -9.51
CA SER A 130 11.98 2.80 -10.34
C SER A 130 10.97 1.96 -11.11
N GLN A 131 10.88 0.67 -10.82
CA GLN A 131 9.99 -0.24 -11.53
C GLN A 131 8.55 -0.14 -11.00
N SER A 132 7.60 -0.51 -11.86
CA SER A 132 6.18 -0.67 -11.59
C SER A 132 5.84 -2.13 -11.88
N LEU A 133 5.73 -2.94 -10.82
CA LEU A 133 5.67 -4.40 -10.93
C LEU A 133 4.29 -4.97 -10.54
N GLU A 134 3.28 -4.13 -10.45
CA GLU A 134 1.91 -4.49 -10.09
C GLU A 134 1.31 -5.56 -11.00
N ALA A 135 1.62 -5.53 -12.30
CA ALA A 135 1.14 -6.53 -13.25
C ALA A 135 1.71 -7.92 -12.96
N CYS A 136 2.96 -8.02 -12.50
CA CYS A 136 3.55 -9.29 -12.07
C CYS A 136 2.76 -9.88 -10.89
N LEU A 137 2.47 -9.07 -9.87
CA LEU A 137 1.72 -9.53 -8.70
C LEU A 137 0.27 -9.88 -9.03
N ALA A 138 -0.38 -9.08 -9.87
CA ALA A 138 -1.77 -9.33 -10.32
C ALA A 138 -1.91 -10.59 -11.19
N HIS A 139 -0.82 -11.09 -11.77
CA HIS A 139 -0.81 -12.33 -12.56
C HIS A 139 -1.06 -13.57 -11.69
N PHE A 140 -0.67 -13.56 -10.41
CA PHE A 140 -0.71 -14.74 -9.55
C PHE A 140 -2.04 -14.84 -8.78
N PRO A 141 -2.86 -15.89 -9.04
CA PRO A 141 -4.07 -16.12 -8.24
C PRO A 141 -3.73 -16.34 -6.75
N GLY A 142 -4.50 -15.68 -5.88
CA GLY A 142 -4.33 -15.75 -4.43
C GLY A 142 -3.78 -14.48 -3.82
N LEU A 143 -3.18 -13.59 -4.61
CA LEU A 143 -2.76 -12.25 -4.18
C LEU A 143 -3.84 -11.21 -4.50
N LYS A 144 -4.05 -10.26 -3.59
CA LYS A 144 -4.79 -9.03 -3.84
C LYS A 144 -3.80 -7.90 -4.03
N VAL A 145 -3.99 -7.09 -5.08
CA VAL A 145 -3.09 -5.96 -5.39
C VAL A 145 -3.86 -4.66 -5.21
N VAL A 146 -3.32 -3.74 -4.41
CA VAL A 146 -3.94 -2.46 -4.06
C VAL A 146 -2.95 -1.33 -4.33
N ILE A 147 -3.39 -0.29 -5.04
CA ILE A 147 -2.57 0.88 -5.38
C ILE A 147 -3.39 2.15 -5.12
N PRO A 148 -3.33 2.73 -3.92
CA PRO A 148 -4.08 3.93 -3.58
C PRO A 148 -3.56 5.16 -4.30
N SER A 149 -4.45 6.14 -4.50
CA SER A 149 -4.17 7.35 -5.27
C SER A 149 -4.14 8.63 -4.43
N THR A 150 -4.83 8.61 -3.29
CA THR A 150 -4.97 9.78 -2.39
C THR A 150 -4.70 9.37 -0.94
N PRO A 151 -4.46 10.35 -0.02
CA PRO A 151 -4.38 10.04 1.42
C PRO A 151 -5.65 9.35 1.96
N TYR A 152 -6.83 9.73 1.49
CA TYR A 152 -8.10 9.09 1.83
C TYR A 152 -8.10 7.60 1.43
N ASP A 153 -7.75 7.32 0.18
CA ASP A 153 -7.68 5.95 -0.33
C ASP A 153 -6.64 5.13 0.44
N ALA A 154 -5.45 5.72 0.68
CA ALA A 154 -4.36 5.04 1.37
C ALA A 154 -4.76 4.58 2.78
N LYS A 155 -5.38 5.46 3.58
CA LYS A 155 -5.82 5.10 4.92
C LYS A 155 -6.95 4.07 4.90
N GLY A 156 -7.99 4.30 4.12
CA GLY A 156 -9.17 3.44 4.11
C GLY A 156 -8.93 2.05 3.52
N LEU A 157 -8.17 1.97 2.42
CA LEU A 157 -7.82 0.70 1.78
C LEU A 157 -6.82 -0.11 2.61
N LEU A 158 -5.84 0.55 3.27
CA LEU A 158 -4.86 -0.15 4.09
C LEU A 158 -5.51 -0.78 5.32
N LYS A 159 -6.44 -0.11 5.97
CA LYS A 159 -7.21 -0.69 7.09
C LYS A 159 -7.98 -1.93 6.64
N THR A 160 -8.62 -1.88 5.48
CA THR A 160 -9.28 -3.07 4.91
C THR A 160 -8.29 -4.17 4.58
N ALA A 161 -7.13 -3.84 4.03
CA ALA A 161 -6.07 -4.80 3.72
C ALA A 161 -5.56 -5.52 4.98
N ILE A 162 -5.33 -4.79 6.08
CA ILE A 162 -4.88 -5.36 7.36
C ILE A 162 -5.94 -6.29 7.96
N ARG A 163 -7.23 -6.00 7.74
CA ARG A 163 -8.34 -6.82 8.22
C ARG A 163 -8.66 -8.03 7.34
N ASP A 164 -8.12 -8.08 6.13
CA ASP A 164 -8.35 -9.19 5.19
C ASP A 164 -7.64 -10.48 5.65
N ASP A 165 -8.25 -11.62 5.41
CA ASP A 165 -7.71 -12.93 5.76
C ASP A 165 -6.83 -13.55 4.65
N ASN A 166 -6.59 -12.81 3.57
CA ASN A 166 -5.74 -13.21 2.45
C ASN A 166 -4.59 -12.22 2.28
N PRO A 167 -3.49 -12.62 1.61
CA PRO A 167 -2.36 -11.74 1.39
C PRO A 167 -2.72 -10.57 0.46
N VAL A 168 -2.36 -9.36 0.90
CA VAL A 168 -2.58 -8.11 0.16
C VAL A 168 -1.23 -7.45 -0.13
N MET A 169 -0.97 -7.22 -1.41
CA MET A 169 0.18 -6.46 -1.91
C MET A 169 -0.24 -5.00 -2.05
N PHE A 170 0.26 -4.17 -1.16
CA PHE A 170 -0.10 -2.75 -1.06
C PHE A 170 1.05 -1.90 -1.61
N LEU A 171 0.89 -1.43 -2.86
CA LEU A 171 1.93 -0.69 -3.58
C LEU A 171 1.73 0.81 -3.43
N GLU A 172 2.72 1.49 -2.91
CA GLU A 172 2.70 2.92 -2.61
C GLU A 172 3.57 3.67 -3.62
N GLN A 173 2.97 4.49 -4.47
CA GLN A 173 3.76 5.22 -5.44
C GLN A 173 4.56 6.34 -4.78
N LYS A 174 5.90 6.26 -4.92
CA LYS A 174 6.87 7.12 -4.22
C LYS A 174 6.60 8.61 -4.32
N THR A 175 6.12 9.05 -5.47
CA THR A 175 5.81 10.47 -5.71
C THR A 175 4.59 10.97 -4.94
N LEU A 176 3.78 10.07 -4.38
CA LEU A 176 2.59 10.43 -3.60
C LEU A 176 2.84 10.67 -2.11
N TYR A 177 3.95 10.20 -1.53
CA TYR A 177 4.16 10.27 -0.08
C TYR A 177 4.02 11.67 0.52
N ARG A 178 4.35 12.72 -0.24
CA ARG A 178 4.22 14.12 0.19
C ARG A 178 2.92 14.78 -0.25
N THR A 179 2.10 14.11 -1.05
CA THR A 179 0.81 14.63 -1.50
C THR A 179 -0.12 14.76 -0.32
N LYS A 180 -0.77 15.90 -0.20
CA LYS A 180 -1.75 16.18 0.85
C LYS A 180 -3.16 15.93 0.36
N GLY A 181 -4.05 15.60 1.29
CA GLY A 181 -5.47 15.43 1.02
C GLY A 181 -6.29 15.38 2.30
N MET A 182 -7.59 15.57 2.14
CA MET A 182 -8.55 15.55 3.25
C MET A 182 -8.86 14.11 3.63
N VAL A 183 -8.78 13.81 4.93
CA VAL A 183 -9.07 12.49 5.49
C VAL A 183 -10.05 12.65 6.65
N PRO A 184 -11.07 11.79 6.79
CA PRO A 184 -11.95 11.78 7.95
C PRO A 184 -11.18 11.56 9.26
N GLU A 185 -11.64 12.19 10.32
CA GLU A 185 -11.14 11.93 11.67
C GLU A 185 -11.83 10.72 12.30
N GLU A 186 -13.07 10.46 11.86
CA GLU A 186 -13.84 9.31 12.27
C GLU A 186 -13.29 8.03 11.63
N GLU A 187 -13.62 6.90 12.24
CA GLU A 187 -13.31 5.58 11.73
C GLU A 187 -13.96 5.34 10.36
N TYR A 188 -13.17 4.93 9.39
CA TYR A 188 -13.66 4.50 8.09
C TYR A 188 -12.75 3.45 7.47
N SER A 189 -13.27 2.70 6.52
CA SER A 189 -12.55 1.77 5.68
C SER A 189 -13.15 1.80 4.27
N ILE A 190 -12.35 1.41 3.28
CA ILE A 190 -12.77 1.33 1.87
C ILE A 190 -12.71 -0.13 1.45
N PRO A 191 -13.81 -0.71 0.93
CA PRO A 191 -13.82 -2.09 0.48
C PRO A 191 -12.88 -2.29 -0.73
N LEU A 192 -12.17 -3.42 -0.75
CA LEU A 192 -11.34 -3.80 -1.90
C LEU A 192 -12.21 -4.25 -3.08
N GLY A 193 -11.72 -4.03 -4.30
CA GLY A 193 -12.40 -4.47 -5.52
C GLY A 193 -13.49 -3.53 -6.03
N GLN A 194 -13.57 -2.31 -5.49
CA GLN A 194 -14.50 -1.28 -5.97
C GLN A 194 -13.72 -0.11 -6.57
N ALA A 195 -14.13 0.31 -7.77
CA ALA A 195 -13.63 1.54 -8.39
C ALA A 195 -14.34 2.76 -7.79
N ASP A 196 -13.64 3.90 -7.78
CA ASP A 196 -14.19 5.18 -7.36
C ASP A 196 -14.27 6.14 -8.56
N ILE A 197 -15.39 6.86 -8.69
CA ILE A 197 -15.59 7.86 -9.73
C ILE A 197 -15.11 9.21 -9.23
N LYS A 198 -13.88 9.58 -9.63
CA LYS A 198 -13.27 10.87 -9.24
C LYS A 198 -13.86 12.07 -9.98
N LEU A 199 -14.31 11.89 -11.23
CA LEU A 199 -14.95 12.92 -12.05
C LEU A 199 -16.05 12.27 -12.89
N ALA A 200 -17.29 12.72 -12.73
CA ALA A 200 -18.42 12.28 -13.54
C ALA A 200 -18.43 13.02 -14.88
N GLY A 201 -18.80 12.33 -15.97
CA GLY A 201 -18.88 12.88 -17.32
C GLY A 201 -19.61 11.93 -18.25
N SER A 202 -19.78 12.35 -19.51
CA SER A 202 -20.53 11.64 -20.56
C SER A 202 -19.74 11.36 -21.84
N ASP A 203 -18.62 12.05 -22.07
CA ASP A 203 -17.93 12.07 -23.37
C ASP A 203 -16.93 10.93 -23.53
N CYS A 204 -16.23 10.58 -22.45
CA CYS A 204 -15.28 9.47 -22.44
C CYS A 204 -15.14 8.87 -21.05
N THR A 205 -14.60 7.66 -20.98
CA THR A 205 -14.24 7.01 -19.71
C THR A 205 -12.72 6.87 -19.62
N VAL A 206 -12.13 7.43 -18.56
CA VAL A 206 -10.70 7.29 -18.24
C VAL A 206 -10.57 6.38 -17.04
N VAL A 207 -9.94 5.20 -17.22
CA VAL A 207 -9.64 4.25 -16.15
C VAL A 207 -8.17 4.35 -15.80
N THR A 208 -7.85 4.65 -14.54
CA THR A 208 -6.48 4.86 -14.09
C THR A 208 -6.33 4.59 -12.59
N TYR A 209 -5.09 4.55 -12.09
CA TYR A 209 -4.77 4.29 -10.68
C TYR A 209 -3.48 5.00 -10.25
N GLY A 210 -3.23 5.03 -8.94
CA GLY A 210 -2.02 5.61 -8.36
C GLY A 210 -1.85 7.09 -8.73
N ARG A 211 -0.62 7.50 -9.02
CA ARG A 211 -0.29 8.89 -9.41
C ARG A 211 -1.04 9.35 -10.65
N MET A 212 -1.32 8.44 -11.58
CA MET A 212 -1.95 8.82 -12.84
C MET A 212 -3.38 9.34 -12.66
N VAL A 213 -4.05 9.05 -11.55
CA VAL A 213 -5.32 9.67 -11.19
C VAL A 213 -5.18 11.19 -11.12
N ASN A 214 -4.19 11.68 -10.36
CA ASN A 214 -3.94 13.12 -10.22
C ASN A 214 -3.54 13.76 -11.57
N THR A 215 -2.72 13.07 -12.36
CA THR A 215 -2.31 13.54 -13.69
C THR A 215 -3.51 13.67 -14.65
N CYS A 216 -4.37 12.66 -14.67
CA CYS A 216 -5.58 12.69 -15.50
C CYS A 216 -6.56 13.78 -15.07
N LEU A 217 -6.79 13.95 -13.76
CA LEU A 217 -7.65 15.01 -13.26
C LEU A 217 -7.13 16.40 -13.65
N THR A 218 -5.82 16.64 -13.51
CA THR A 218 -5.20 17.90 -13.94
C THR A 218 -5.35 18.13 -15.43
N CYS A 219 -5.15 17.09 -16.25
CA CYS A 219 -5.32 17.17 -17.70
C CYS A 219 -6.76 17.48 -18.10
N LEU A 220 -7.74 16.82 -17.47
CA LEU A 220 -9.16 17.04 -17.75
C LEU A 220 -9.62 18.47 -17.37
N LEU A 221 -9.14 19.00 -16.26
CA LEU A 221 -9.41 20.38 -15.86
C LEU A 221 -8.81 21.38 -16.85
N TYR A 222 -7.57 21.14 -17.30
CA TYR A 222 -6.93 22.01 -18.30
C TYR A 222 -7.66 22.00 -19.65
N THR A 223 -8.13 20.84 -20.11
CA THR A 223 -8.86 20.73 -21.40
C THR A 223 -10.24 21.37 -21.35
N SER A 224 -10.94 21.34 -20.21
CA SER A 224 -12.22 22.04 -20.05
C SER A 224 -12.03 23.57 -20.04
N ASP A 225 -11.00 24.07 -19.38
CA ASP A 225 -10.67 25.49 -19.32
C ASP A 225 -10.26 26.03 -20.71
N ALA A 226 -9.45 25.28 -21.45
CA ALA A 226 -9.05 25.63 -22.82
C ALA A 226 -10.22 25.62 -23.84
N ALA A 227 -11.31 24.92 -23.54
CA ALA A 227 -12.52 24.95 -24.37
C ALA A 227 -13.34 26.23 -24.14
N ASP A 228 -13.36 26.75 -22.91
CA ASP A 228 -14.02 28.01 -22.55
C ASP A 228 -13.31 29.23 -23.17
N ASP A 229 -12.00 29.20 -23.26
CA ASP A 229 -11.19 30.26 -23.90
C ASP A 229 -11.42 30.39 -25.41
N ARG A 230 -12.01 29.38 -26.08
CA ARG A 230 -12.36 29.42 -27.52
C ARG A 230 -13.68 30.10 -27.84
N ILE A 231 -14.47 30.46 -26.85
CA ILE A 231 -15.76 31.13 -27.04
C ILE A 231 -15.62 32.66 -27.04
N SER A 232 -14.43 33.20 -26.83
CA SER A 232 -14.14 34.63 -26.82
C SER A 232 -13.38 35.13 -28.06
N VAL A 233 -13.73 34.65 -29.25
CA VAL A 233 -13.28 35.23 -30.54
C VAL A 233 -14.49 35.51 -31.42
#